data_e4def5abe736ef74ce034930d400f566
#
_entry.id   e4def5abe736ef74ce034930d400f566
#
_cell.length_a   1.000
_cell.length_b   1.000
_cell.length_c   1.000
_cell.angle_alpha   90.00
_cell.angle_beta   90.00
_cell.angle_gamma   90.00
#
_symmetry.space_group_name_H-M   'P 1'
#
loop_
_entity.id
_entity.type
_entity.pdbx_description
1 polymer ?
#
loop_
_entity_poly.entity_id
_entity_poly.type
_entity_poly.pdbx_seq_one_letter_code
_entity_poly.pdbx_strand_id
1 'polypeptide(L)'
;LSIGVHLLNLLCLPAIVLVYCYRRFPNVESKGSLIALLVSFAIVAAVLYGVVPGIITVGGWFELLFVNVLGMPFNTGLIIYIILLVAATLWAIYESYMGQNKKRENISFLVAFALIGIPFYGFGWSAVAIGVVVLAVLAFVLNHKKLVDKKPVYLVTSRFKNTALLCMLMLMIGYSSYALIVIRSVANPPMDQNSPEDIFTLGSYLSRDQYGDRPLFYGQAYTSQVKLKTEGNYCRPVMQGGAPVYSRKEKASKNEKDSYFVVTHKDKYEYAQNMFFPRMYDANHAQDYESWMGGVSGSEVPYDRCGENIMVKMPSQLENIKFFLSYQCNFMYWRYFMWNFAGRQNGIQGHGELEHGNWITGISFIDNARLGDQNNLPDELKNDKGHNVFYCLPLL
;
A
#
# COMPACT_ATOMS: atom_id res chain seq x y z
N LEU A 1 15.79 7.72 -6.12
CA LEU A 1 15.96 8.78 -5.11
C LEU A 1 14.63 9.40 -4.69
N SER A 2 13.76 9.81 -5.62
CA SER A 2 12.49 10.47 -5.27
C SER A 2 11.56 9.59 -4.40
N ILE A 3 11.56 8.28 -4.61
CA ILE A 3 10.82 7.31 -3.79
C ILE A 3 11.33 7.33 -2.33
N GLY A 4 12.65 7.49 -2.14
CA GLY A 4 13.24 7.59 -0.80
C GLY A 4 12.86 8.87 -0.06
N VAL A 5 12.45 9.92 -0.77
CA VAL A 5 11.92 11.15 -0.17
C VAL A 5 10.44 11.00 0.17
N HIS A 6 9.66 10.44 -0.74
CA HIS A 6 8.22 10.25 -0.54
C HIS A 6 7.69 9.07 -1.32
N LEU A 7 7.06 8.12 -0.63
CA LEU A 7 6.55 6.87 -1.21
C LEU A 7 5.47 7.11 -2.30
N LEU A 8 4.72 8.22 -2.21
CA LEU A 8 3.73 8.60 -3.24
C LEU A 8 4.34 8.82 -4.63
N ASN A 9 5.67 9.02 -4.73
CA ASN A 9 6.33 9.12 -6.03
C ASN A 9 6.25 7.83 -6.86
N LEU A 10 5.90 6.69 -6.25
CA LEU A 10 5.54 5.47 -6.99
C LEU A 10 4.32 5.65 -7.89
N LEU A 11 3.43 6.60 -7.58
CA LEU A 11 2.27 6.91 -8.41
C LEU A 11 2.65 7.55 -9.76
N CYS A 12 3.90 7.99 -9.94
CA CYS A 12 4.41 8.42 -11.24
C CYS A 12 4.67 7.24 -12.21
N LEU A 13 4.76 6.00 -11.72
CA LEU A 13 5.01 4.82 -12.55
C LEU A 13 3.98 4.64 -13.67
N PRO A 14 2.66 4.78 -13.45
CA PRO A 14 1.67 4.73 -14.53
C PRO A 14 1.95 5.72 -15.65
N ALA A 15 2.27 6.96 -15.32
CA ALA A 15 2.60 7.98 -16.31
C ALA A 15 3.87 7.62 -17.12
N ILE A 16 4.91 7.14 -16.42
CA ILE A 16 6.18 6.72 -17.06
C ILE A 16 5.94 5.53 -18.00
N VAL A 17 5.15 4.55 -17.58
CA VAL A 17 4.83 3.37 -18.42
C VAL A 17 4.03 3.77 -19.66
N LEU A 18 3.06 4.68 -19.51
CA LEU A 18 2.30 5.19 -20.66
C LEU A 18 3.19 5.96 -21.64
N VAL A 19 4.03 6.88 -21.14
CA VAL A 19 4.98 7.62 -21.99
C VAL A 19 5.92 6.66 -22.73
N TYR A 20 6.45 5.65 -22.02
CA TYR A 20 7.27 4.62 -22.64
C TYR A 20 6.50 3.83 -23.72
N CYS A 21 5.27 3.44 -23.43
CA CYS A 21 4.40 2.72 -24.36
C CYS A 21 4.17 3.51 -25.66
N TYR A 22 3.75 4.77 -25.57
CA TYR A 22 3.52 5.63 -26.72
C TYR A 22 4.80 5.93 -27.51
N ARG A 23 5.92 6.09 -26.82
CA ARG A 23 7.22 6.28 -27.50
C ARG A 23 7.69 5.04 -28.24
N ARG A 24 7.43 3.84 -27.69
CA ARG A 24 7.88 2.57 -28.25
C ARG A 24 6.97 2.03 -29.33
N PHE A 25 5.68 2.31 -29.24
CA PHE A 25 4.62 1.84 -30.12
C PHE A 25 3.79 3.04 -30.61
N PRO A 26 4.21 3.73 -31.71
CA PRO A 26 3.56 4.98 -32.12
C PRO A 26 2.08 4.84 -32.50
N ASN A 27 1.65 3.63 -32.91
CA ASN A 27 0.27 3.35 -33.36
C ASN A 27 -0.52 2.56 -32.30
N VAL A 28 -0.36 2.91 -31.00
CA VAL A 28 -1.10 2.24 -29.93
C VAL A 28 -2.57 2.65 -29.97
N GLU A 29 -3.44 1.67 -30.16
CA GLU A 29 -4.88 1.84 -30.01
C GLU A 29 -5.30 2.00 -28.55
N SER A 30 -6.54 2.45 -28.30
CA SER A 30 -7.10 2.62 -26.95
C SER A 30 -6.99 1.36 -26.08
N LYS A 31 -7.16 0.17 -26.68
CA LYS A 31 -6.96 -1.12 -25.98
C LYS A 31 -5.53 -1.32 -25.50
N GLY A 32 -4.54 -0.96 -26.31
CA GLY A 32 -3.13 -1.04 -25.93
C GLY A 32 -2.77 -0.08 -24.79
N SER A 33 -3.33 1.13 -24.83
CA SER A 33 -3.17 2.11 -23.76
C SER A 33 -3.78 1.63 -22.43
N LEU A 34 -4.96 1.01 -22.48
CA LEU A 34 -5.61 0.42 -21.30
C LEU A 34 -4.77 -0.73 -20.72
N ILE A 35 -4.24 -1.61 -21.58
CA ILE A 35 -3.34 -2.69 -21.14
C ILE A 35 -2.08 -2.13 -20.48
N ALA A 36 -1.46 -1.11 -21.08
CA ALA A 36 -0.29 -0.46 -20.50
C ALA A 36 -0.59 0.16 -19.13
N LEU A 37 -1.75 0.77 -18.97
CA LEU A 37 -2.21 1.30 -17.69
C LEU A 37 -2.43 0.20 -16.64
N LEU A 38 -3.10 -0.89 -17.00
CA LEU A 38 -3.31 -2.03 -16.08
C LEU A 38 -1.98 -2.68 -15.67
N VAL A 39 -1.05 -2.86 -16.62
CA VAL A 39 0.30 -3.36 -16.33
C VAL A 39 1.04 -2.43 -15.39
N SER A 40 0.91 -1.11 -15.54
CA SER A 40 1.55 -0.14 -14.65
C SER A 40 1.03 -0.23 -13.22
N PHE A 41 -0.28 -0.38 -13.03
CA PHE A 41 -0.85 -0.60 -11.70
C PHE A 41 -0.41 -1.94 -11.10
N ALA A 42 -0.30 -2.99 -11.92
CA ALA A 42 0.24 -4.27 -11.47
C ALA A 42 1.71 -4.15 -11.00
N ILE A 43 2.53 -3.35 -11.69
CA ILE A 43 3.90 -3.06 -11.27
C ILE A 43 3.92 -2.30 -9.94
N VAL A 44 3.09 -1.26 -9.77
CA VAL A 44 2.97 -0.52 -8.51
C VAL A 44 2.55 -1.45 -7.37
N ALA A 45 1.54 -2.30 -7.60
CA ALA A 45 1.10 -3.28 -6.63
C ALA A 45 2.20 -4.30 -6.27
N ALA A 46 2.94 -4.80 -7.26
CA ALA A 46 4.07 -5.71 -7.03
C ALA A 46 5.18 -5.06 -6.18
N VAL A 47 5.46 -3.78 -6.37
CA VAL A 47 6.44 -3.05 -5.55
C VAL A 47 5.91 -2.86 -4.13
N LEU A 48 4.68 -2.36 -3.95
CA LEU A 48 4.12 -2.03 -2.63
C LEU A 48 3.80 -3.27 -1.79
N TYR A 49 3.24 -4.31 -2.40
CA TYR A 49 2.77 -5.50 -1.69
C TYR A 49 3.72 -6.70 -1.81
N GLY A 50 4.68 -6.65 -2.73
CA GLY A 50 5.65 -7.73 -2.93
C GLY A 50 7.06 -7.35 -2.49
N VAL A 51 7.66 -6.33 -3.10
CA VAL A 51 9.08 -6.00 -2.88
C VAL A 51 9.31 -5.48 -1.46
N VAL A 52 8.57 -4.46 -1.03
CA VAL A 52 8.79 -3.82 0.27
C VAL A 52 8.51 -4.79 1.43
N PRO A 53 7.34 -5.44 1.51
CA PRO A 53 7.10 -6.42 2.56
C PRO A 53 8.02 -7.64 2.46
N GLY A 54 8.37 -8.07 1.25
CA GLY A 54 9.27 -9.19 1.02
C GLY A 54 10.66 -8.98 1.62
N ILE A 55 11.27 -7.83 1.37
CA ILE A 55 12.57 -7.44 1.95
C ILE A 55 12.50 -7.45 3.49
N ILE A 56 11.42 -6.91 4.06
CA ILE A 56 11.20 -6.88 5.51
C ILE A 56 11.05 -8.30 6.07
N THR A 57 10.25 -9.15 5.41
CA THR A 57 10.01 -10.52 5.84
C THR A 57 11.31 -11.36 5.84
N VAL A 58 12.03 -11.37 4.72
CA VAL A 58 13.27 -12.15 4.62
C VAL A 58 14.37 -11.55 5.50
N GLY A 59 14.51 -10.22 5.53
CA GLY A 59 15.43 -9.53 6.44
C GLY A 59 15.13 -9.85 7.91
N GLY A 60 13.85 -9.89 8.30
CA GLY A 60 13.41 -10.30 9.63
C GLY A 60 13.77 -11.76 9.96
N TRP A 61 13.66 -12.69 9.01
CA TRP A 61 14.09 -14.07 9.22
C TRP A 61 15.61 -14.18 9.45
N PHE A 62 16.40 -13.45 8.68
CA PHE A 62 17.84 -13.37 8.90
C PHE A 62 18.16 -12.77 10.27
N GLU A 63 17.48 -11.69 10.64
CA GLU A 63 17.70 -11.05 11.93
C GLU A 63 17.37 -12.00 13.09
N LEU A 64 16.24 -12.70 13.06
CA LEU A 64 15.87 -13.69 14.08
C LEU A 64 16.87 -14.87 14.13
N LEU A 65 17.36 -15.33 12.96
CA LEU A 65 18.35 -16.39 12.91
C LEU A 65 19.67 -15.95 13.58
N PHE A 66 20.19 -14.78 13.24
CA PHE A 66 21.48 -14.33 13.75
C PHE A 66 21.42 -13.89 15.20
N VAL A 67 20.36 -13.19 15.60
CA VAL A 67 20.22 -12.68 16.97
C VAL A 67 19.70 -13.76 17.93
N ASN A 68 18.53 -14.36 17.64
CA ASN A 68 17.92 -15.29 18.60
C ASN A 68 18.57 -16.68 18.63
N VAL A 69 19.02 -17.20 17.47
CA VAL A 69 19.60 -18.54 17.41
C VAL A 69 21.12 -18.50 17.62
N LEU A 70 21.83 -17.62 16.90
CA LEU A 70 23.30 -17.53 16.97
C LEU A 70 23.78 -16.62 18.13
N GLY A 71 22.89 -15.80 18.73
CA GLY A 71 23.20 -14.93 19.87
C GLY A 71 24.10 -13.74 19.49
N MET A 72 24.01 -13.27 18.26
CA MET A 72 24.74 -12.08 17.77
C MET A 72 24.04 -10.78 18.17
N PRO A 73 24.73 -9.64 18.14
CA PRO A 73 24.13 -8.33 18.42
C PRO A 73 22.97 -7.98 17.46
N PHE A 74 22.06 -7.13 17.92
CA PHE A 74 20.97 -6.59 17.08
C PHE A 74 21.48 -6.01 15.76
N ASN A 75 20.68 -6.14 14.72
CA ASN A 75 20.93 -5.71 13.34
C ASN A 75 22.06 -6.47 12.60
N THR A 76 22.72 -7.46 13.21
CA THR A 76 23.75 -8.26 12.53
C THR A 76 23.15 -9.08 11.39
N GLY A 77 22.01 -9.73 11.61
CA GLY A 77 21.32 -10.52 10.59
C GLY A 77 20.87 -9.65 9.42
N LEU A 78 20.36 -8.46 9.70
CA LEU A 78 19.96 -7.49 8.68
C LEU A 78 21.13 -7.05 7.81
N ILE A 79 22.28 -6.73 8.40
CA ILE A 79 23.49 -6.33 7.66
C ILE A 79 23.95 -7.45 6.72
N ILE A 80 24.04 -8.68 7.22
CA ILE A 80 24.42 -9.86 6.42
C ILE A 80 23.42 -10.08 5.28
N TYR A 81 22.13 -9.99 5.56
CA TYR A 81 21.09 -10.11 4.55
C TYR A 81 21.23 -9.06 3.44
N ILE A 82 21.43 -7.78 3.78
CA ILE A 82 21.62 -6.71 2.79
C ILE A 82 22.84 -6.98 1.90
N ILE A 83 23.95 -7.43 2.48
CA ILE A 83 25.16 -7.78 1.71
C ILE A 83 24.86 -8.92 0.73
N LEU A 84 24.19 -9.98 1.19
CA LEU A 84 23.80 -11.11 0.36
C LEU A 84 22.81 -10.72 -0.75
N LEU A 85 21.83 -9.89 -0.43
CA LEU A 85 20.83 -9.39 -1.38
C LEU A 85 21.48 -8.59 -2.51
N VAL A 86 22.39 -7.66 -2.15
CA VAL A 86 23.13 -6.85 -3.13
C VAL A 86 24.04 -7.74 -3.98
N ALA A 87 24.80 -8.63 -3.36
CA ALA A 87 25.72 -9.55 -4.06
C ALA A 87 24.96 -10.46 -5.03
N ALA A 88 23.83 -11.04 -4.60
CA ALA A 88 23.01 -11.90 -5.46
C ALA A 88 22.38 -11.12 -6.63
N THR A 89 21.92 -9.89 -6.37
CA THR A 89 21.37 -9.03 -7.43
C THR A 89 22.44 -8.66 -8.45
N LEU A 90 23.62 -8.27 -8.03
CA LEU A 90 24.74 -7.96 -8.93
C LEU A 90 25.19 -9.19 -9.72
N TRP A 91 25.26 -10.36 -9.06
CA TRP A 91 25.55 -11.62 -9.75
C TRP A 91 24.48 -11.94 -10.81
N ALA A 92 23.21 -11.79 -10.50
CA ALA A 92 22.13 -12.04 -11.45
C ALA A 92 22.15 -11.04 -12.63
N ILE A 93 22.49 -9.77 -12.39
CA ILE A 93 22.69 -8.77 -13.43
C ILE A 93 23.86 -9.18 -14.34
N TYR A 94 24.99 -9.58 -13.77
CA TYR A 94 26.16 -10.03 -14.53
C TYR A 94 25.82 -11.24 -15.40
N GLU A 95 25.19 -12.29 -14.86
CA GLU A 95 24.83 -13.49 -15.61
C GLU A 95 23.77 -13.20 -16.71
N SER A 96 22.85 -12.30 -16.47
CA SER A 96 21.82 -11.93 -17.47
C SER A 96 22.34 -11.06 -18.61
N TYR A 97 23.45 -10.34 -18.39
CA TYR A 97 24.08 -9.45 -19.39
C TYR A 97 25.24 -10.11 -20.11
N MET A 98 26.20 -10.70 -19.37
CA MET A 98 27.44 -11.27 -19.88
C MET A 98 27.44 -12.80 -19.92
N GLY A 99 26.53 -13.45 -19.17
CA GLY A 99 26.55 -14.90 -18.99
C GLY A 99 26.15 -15.67 -20.25
N GLN A 100 26.93 -16.69 -20.59
CA GLN A 100 26.64 -17.61 -21.71
C GLN A 100 25.84 -18.84 -21.26
N ASN A 101 25.79 -19.12 -19.95
CA ASN A 101 25.15 -20.31 -19.41
C ASN A 101 23.75 -20.00 -18.87
N LYS A 102 22.72 -20.46 -19.62
CA LYS A 102 21.33 -20.24 -19.26
C LYS A 102 20.90 -20.83 -17.91
N LYS A 103 21.52 -21.91 -17.47
CA LYS A 103 21.23 -22.48 -16.13
C LYS A 103 21.70 -21.55 -15.04
N ARG A 104 22.94 -21.01 -15.15
CA ARG A 104 23.48 -20.05 -14.16
C ARG A 104 22.67 -18.76 -14.13
N GLU A 105 22.29 -18.24 -15.30
CA GLU A 105 21.42 -17.07 -15.43
C GLU A 105 20.07 -17.29 -14.74
N ASN A 106 19.43 -18.46 -14.92
CA ASN A 106 18.15 -18.74 -14.27
C ASN A 106 18.30 -18.94 -12.76
N ILE A 107 19.38 -19.62 -12.31
CA ILE A 107 19.64 -19.82 -10.88
C ILE A 107 19.92 -18.49 -10.18
N SER A 108 20.78 -17.65 -10.74
CA SER A 108 21.11 -16.33 -10.15
C SER A 108 19.87 -15.44 -10.07
N PHE A 109 19.02 -15.45 -11.10
CA PHE A 109 17.74 -14.74 -11.09
C PHE A 109 16.81 -15.26 -9.98
N LEU A 110 16.66 -16.57 -9.83
CA LEU A 110 15.85 -17.20 -8.78
C LEU A 110 16.36 -16.86 -7.37
N VAL A 111 17.69 -16.89 -7.18
CA VAL A 111 18.29 -16.54 -5.88
C VAL A 111 18.03 -15.06 -5.55
N ALA A 112 18.26 -14.16 -6.49
CA ALA A 112 17.96 -12.74 -6.29
C ALA A 112 16.47 -12.51 -5.99
N PHE A 113 15.58 -13.15 -6.75
CA PHE A 113 14.14 -13.04 -6.57
C PHE A 113 13.68 -13.60 -5.21
N ALA A 114 14.27 -14.71 -4.76
CA ALA A 114 14.00 -15.27 -3.43
C ALA A 114 14.48 -14.34 -2.31
N LEU A 115 15.68 -13.77 -2.43
CA LEU A 115 16.22 -12.85 -1.42
C LEU A 115 15.46 -11.51 -1.38
N ILE A 116 14.92 -11.02 -2.50
CA ILE A 116 14.02 -9.86 -2.49
C ILE A 116 12.73 -10.16 -1.70
N GLY A 117 12.35 -11.43 -1.56
CA GLY A 117 11.25 -11.86 -0.71
C GLY A 117 9.88 -11.83 -1.38
N ILE A 118 9.77 -11.39 -2.64
CA ILE A 118 8.48 -11.35 -3.37
C ILE A 118 7.71 -12.68 -3.30
N PRO A 119 8.34 -13.86 -3.38
CA PRO A 119 7.62 -15.13 -3.31
C PRO A 119 6.96 -15.41 -1.95
N PHE A 120 7.47 -14.81 -0.87
CA PHE A 120 7.09 -15.14 0.51
C PHE A 120 5.99 -14.21 1.00
N TYR A 121 4.75 -14.55 0.66
CA TYR A 121 3.58 -13.79 1.08
C TYR A 121 2.96 -14.39 2.34
N GLY A 122 2.65 -13.53 3.32
CA GLY A 122 2.08 -13.95 4.60
C GLY A 122 3.14 -14.01 5.71
N PHE A 123 2.93 -14.89 6.69
CA PHE A 123 3.82 -15.03 7.85
C PHE A 123 3.95 -16.52 8.24
N GLY A 124 5.00 -16.81 9.03
CA GLY A 124 5.26 -18.17 9.53
C GLY A 124 5.55 -19.19 8.42
N TRP A 125 5.25 -20.45 8.68
CA TRP A 125 5.50 -21.55 7.77
C TRP A 125 4.67 -21.51 6.49
N SER A 126 3.49 -20.89 6.53
CA SER A 126 2.65 -20.71 5.34
C SER A 126 3.32 -19.82 4.30
N ALA A 127 3.98 -18.76 4.72
CA ALA A 127 4.75 -17.88 3.81
C ALA A 127 5.90 -18.65 3.14
N VAL A 128 6.60 -19.51 3.89
CA VAL A 128 7.67 -20.35 3.34
C VAL A 128 7.12 -21.34 2.32
N ALA A 129 6.00 -22.02 2.64
CA ALA A 129 5.38 -22.99 1.72
C ALA A 129 4.92 -22.32 0.42
N ILE A 130 4.23 -21.17 0.50
CA ILE A 130 3.83 -20.38 -0.65
C ILE A 130 5.06 -19.96 -1.47
N GLY A 131 6.12 -19.48 -0.80
CA GLY A 131 7.35 -19.06 -1.45
C GLY A 131 8.03 -20.18 -2.23
N VAL A 132 8.12 -21.37 -1.65
CA VAL A 132 8.69 -22.55 -2.34
C VAL A 132 7.88 -22.91 -3.59
N VAL A 133 6.54 -22.90 -3.51
CA VAL A 133 5.67 -23.16 -4.67
C VAL A 133 5.87 -22.11 -5.75
N VAL A 134 5.89 -20.82 -5.39
CA VAL A 134 6.10 -19.73 -6.34
C VAL A 134 7.47 -19.83 -7.01
N LEU A 135 8.53 -20.14 -6.26
CA LEU A 135 9.88 -20.33 -6.81
C LEU A 135 9.94 -21.56 -7.74
N ALA A 136 9.26 -22.66 -7.41
CA ALA A 136 9.18 -23.82 -8.28
C ALA A 136 8.45 -23.51 -9.61
N VAL A 137 7.32 -22.80 -9.54
CA VAL A 137 6.59 -22.34 -10.74
C VAL A 137 7.45 -21.40 -11.56
N LEU A 138 8.12 -20.45 -10.93
CA LEU A 138 9.01 -19.52 -11.63
C LEU A 138 10.19 -20.26 -12.28
N ALA A 139 10.79 -21.23 -11.59
CA ALA A 139 11.85 -22.08 -12.15
C ALA A 139 11.36 -22.86 -13.36
N PHE A 140 10.14 -23.40 -13.32
CA PHE A 140 9.52 -24.05 -14.47
C PHE A 140 9.34 -23.08 -15.63
N VAL A 141 8.78 -21.90 -15.40
CA VAL A 141 8.55 -20.85 -16.43
C VAL A 141 9.87 -20.38 -17.05
N LEU A 142 10.91 -20.15 -16.26
CA LEU A 142 12.23 -19.72 -16.73
C LEU A 142 12.93 -20.77 -17.61
N ASN A 143 12.66 -22.05 -17.39
CA ASN A 143 13.23 -23.15 -18.16
C ASN A 143 12.32 -23.58 -19.33
N HIS A 144 11.07 -23.10 -19.36
CA HIS A 144 10.13 -23.45 -20.42
C HIS A 144 10.53 -22.80 -21.75
N LYS A 145 10.45 -23.64 -22.82
CA LYS A 145 10.76 -23.23 -24.20
C LYS A 145 9.52 -23.31 -25.06
N LYS A 146 9.25 -22.28 -25.82
CA LYS A 146 8.22 -22.26 -26.87
C LYS A 146 8.87 -22.44 -28.22
N LEU A 147 8.25 -23.23 -29.08
CA LEU A 147 8.67 -23.38 -30.48
C LEU A 147 8.18 -22.15 -31.27
N VAL A 148 9.13 -21.36 -31.77
CA VAL A 148 8.87 -20.26 -32.72
C VAL A 148 9.68 -20.57 -33.98
N ASP A 149 9.05 -20.67 -35.12
CA ASP A 149 9.66 -21.03 -36.41
C ASP A 149 10.57 -22.28 -36.32
N LYS A 150 10.07 -23.33 -35.65
CA LYS A 150 10.78 -24.59 -35.40
C LYS A 150 12.05 -24.47 -34.51
N LYS A 151 12.32 -23.28 -33.93
CA LYS A 151 13.43 -23.08 -32.99
C LYS A 151 12.93 -22.96 -31.56
N PRO A 152 13.57 -23.64 -30.61
CA PRO A 152 13.19 -23.53 -29.19
C PRO A 152 13.66 -22.18 -28.62
N VAL A 153 12.71 -21.30 -28.24
CA VAL A 153 12.97 -20.01 -27.66
C VAL A 153 12.47 -20.02 -26.19
N TYR A 154 13.27 -19.52 -25.26
CA TYR A 154 12.85 -19.39 -23.86
C TYR A 154 11.71 -18.39 -23.73
N LEU A 155 10.72 -18.72 -22.91
CA LEU A 155 9.56 -17.87 -22.66
C LEU A 155 10.00 -16.52 -22.04
N VAL A 156 10.96 -16.54 -21.11
CA VAL A 156 11.52 -15.34 -20.50
C VAL A 156 12.92 -15.07 -21.07
N THR A 157 13.06 -13.93 -21.74
CA THR A 157 14.34 -13.54 -22.38
C THR A 157 15.35 -13.00 -21.37
N SER A 158 16.65 -13.13 -21.67
CA SER A 158 17.71 -12.54 -20.84
C SER A 158 17.58 -11.02 -20.70
N ARG A 159 17.14 -10.35 -21.80
CA ARG A 159 16.91 -8.90 -21.79
C ARG A 159 15.84 -8.51 -20.76
N PHE A 160 14.73 -9.26 -20.69
CA PHE A 160 13.67 -9.00 -19.71
C PHE A 160 14.19 -9.16 -18.28
N LYS A 161 14.90 -10.27 -17.99
CA LYS A 161 15.50 -10.53 -16.67
C LYS A 161 16.47 -9.43 -16.28
N ASN A 162 17.38 -9.04 -17.19
CA ASN A 162 18.33 -7.97 -16.96
C ASN A 162 17.63 -6.63 -16.64
N THR A 163 16.65 -6.25 -17.46
CA THR A 163 15.88 -5.01 -17.25
C THR A 163 15.15 -5.03 -15.89
N ALA A 164 14.49 -6.14 -15.56
CA ALA A 164 13.80 -6.29 -14.27
C ALA A 164 14.76 -6.16 -13.08
N LEU A 165 15.94 -6.81 -13.15
CA LEU A 165 16.98 -6.73 -12.10
C LEU A 165 17.58 -5.32 -11.97
N LEU A 166 17.82 -4.63 -13.09
CA LEU A 166 18.27 -3.24 -13.06
C LEU A 166 17.23 -2.30 -12.46
N CYS A 167 15.95 -2.45 -12.82
CA CYS A 167 14.85 -1.70 -12.20
C CYS A 167 14.79 -1.99 -10.69
N MET A 168 14.94 -3.25 -10.29
CA MET A 168 14.96 -3.64 -8.89
C MET A 168 16.17 -3.03 -8.14
N LEU A 169 17.36 -3.06 -8.72
CA LEU A 169 18.54 -2.43 -8.13
C LEU A 169 18.32 -0.92 -7.93
N MET A 170 17.73 -0.24 -8.93
CA MET A 170 17.42 1.20 -8.80
C MET A 170 16.38 1.48 -7.72
N LEU A 171 15.37 0.61 -7.57
CA LEU A 171 14.41 0.68 -6.45
C LEU A 171 15.12 0.50 -5.11
N MET A 172 15.99 -0.50 -4.97
CA MET A 172 16.76 -0.74 -3.74
C MET A 172 17.64 0.47 -3.38
N ILE A 173 18.30 1.09 -4.36
CA ILE A 173 19.07 2.34 -4.16
C ILE A 173 18.14 3.47 -3.70
N GLY A 174 16.94 3.59 -4.24
CA GLY A 174 15.93 4.55 -3.78
C GLY A 174 15.51 4.31 -2.33
N TYR A 175 15.23 3.05 -1.99
CA TYR A 175 14.83 2.64 -0.64
C TYR A 175 15.98 2.65 0.38
N SER A 176 17.24 2.65 -0.04
CA SER A 176 18.37 2.69 0.89
C SER A 176 18.40 3.92 1.78
N SER A 177 17.71 5.01 1.38
CA SER A 177 17.51 6.19 2.24
C SER A 177 16.76 5.88 3.53
N TYR A 178 15.90 4.85 3.56
CA TYR A 178 15.23 4.41 4.80
C TYR A 178 16.20 3.82 5.83
N ALA A 179 17.38 3.35 5.42
CA ALA A 179 18.43 2.95 6.35
C ALA A 179 18.89 4.13 7.23
N LEU A 180 18.87 5.36 6.70
CA LEU A 180 19.16 6.57 7.48
C LEU A 180 18.14 6.81 8.59
N ILE A 181 16.89 6.42 8.38
CA ILE A 181 15.84 6.53 9.40
C ILE A 181 16.18 5.59 10.56
N VAL A 182 16.52 4.34 10.27
CA VAL A 182 16.94 3.37 11.30
C VAL A 182 18.15 3.86 12.08
N ILE A 183 19.18 4.34 11.38
CA ILE A 183 20.40 4.86 12.01
C ILE A 183 20.09 6.07 12.91
N ARG A 184 19.21 6.96 12.45
CA ARG A 184 18.82 8.16 13.22
C ARG A 184 17.96 7.80 14.42
N SER A 185 17.05 6.84 14.27
CA SER A 185 16.18 6.37 15.36
C SER A 185 16.99 5.75 16.51
N VAL A 186 17.99 4.94 16.20
CA VAL A 186 18.91 4.37 17.22
C VAL A 186 19.64 5.45 18.05
N ALA A 187 19.79 6.67 17.53
CA ALA A 187 20.36 7.80 18.26
C ALA A 187 19.37 8.51 19.20
N ASN A 188 18.14 8.02 19.34
CA ASN A 188 17.06 8.55 20.19
C ASN A 188 16.86 10.06 20.04
N PRO A 189 16.50 10.58 18.85
CA PRO A 189 16.22 11.99 18.65
C PRO A 189 14.95 12.41 19.42
N PRO A 190 14.78 13.70 19.74
CA PRO A 190 13.60 14.19 20.49
C PRO A 190 12.26 13.88 19.83
N MET A 191 12.23 13.75 18.52
CA MET A 191 11.06 13.31 17.74
C MET A 191 11.44 12.05 16.97
N ASP A 192 10.99 10.89 17.47
CA ASP A 192 11.22 9.59 16.84
C ASP A 192 9.89 8.84 16.66
N GLN A 193 9.22 9.12 15.56
CA GLN A 193 7.92 8.55 15.28
C GLN A 193 8.02 7.04 15.02
N ASN A 194 7.33 6.23 15.86
CA ASN A 194 7.31 4.78 15.85
C ASN A 194 8.68 4.11 16.09
N SER A 195 9.69 4.83 16.53
CA SER A 195 11.03 4.32 16.86
C SER A 195 11.52 3.17 15.95
N PRO A 196 11.73 3.42 14.63
CA PRO A 196 12.10 2.39 13.66
C PRO A 196 13.58 2.00 13.79
N GLU A 197 13.95 1.40 14.93
CA GLU A 197 15.34 1.06 15.27
C GLU A 197 15.83 -0.25 14.65
N ASP A 198 14.93 -1.09 14.15
CA ASP A 198 15.23 -2.39 13.56
C ASP A 198 14.30 -2.70 12.39
N ILE A 199 14.49 -3.86 11.76
CA ILE A 199 13.74 -4.29 10.58
C ILE A 199 12.23 -4.46 10.86
N PHE A 200 11.84 -4.86 12.09
CA PHE A 200 10.43 -5.09 12.44
C PHE A 200 9.70 -3.78 12.65
N THR A 201 10.29 -2.86 13.41
CA THR A 201 9.75 -1.52 13.66
C THR A 201 9.79 -0.67 12.39
N LEU A 202 10.82 -0.81 11.54
CA LEU A 202 10.85 -0.22 10.20
C LEU A 202 9.71 -0.77 9.33
N GLY A 203 9.39 -2.07 9.44
CA GLY A 203 8.25 -2.68 8.77
C GLY A 203 6.93 -2.00 9.13
N SER A 204 6.67 -1.83 10.41
CA SER A 204 5.47 -1.15 10.92
C SER A 204 5.41 0.33 10.52
N TYR A 205 6.57 1.00 10.48
CA TYR A 205 6.69 2.39 9.99
C TYR A 205 6.32 2.49 8.50
N LEU A 206 6.87 1.61 7.64
CA LEU A 206 6.60 1.61 6.20
C LEU A 206 5.17 1.18 5.86
N SER A 207 4.62 0.24 6.61
CA SER A 207 3.21 -0.21 6.47
C SER A 207 2.22 0.81 7.00
N ARG A 208 2.69 1.85 7.71
CA ARG A 208 1.84 2.86 8.35
C ARG A 208 0.82 2.27 9.31
N ASP A 209 1.20 1.26 10.06
CA ASP A 209 0.34 0.50 10.98
C ASP A 209 -0.41 1.41 11.98
N GLN A 210 0.19 2.53 12.35
CA GLN A 210 -0.42 3.55 13.24
C GLN A 210 -1.74 4.15 12.73
N TYR A 211 -2.00 4.09 11.42
CA TYR A 211 -3.24 4.64 10.83
C TYR A 211 -4.35 3.60 10.70
N GLY A 212 -4.12 2.40 11.23
CA GLY A 212 -5.06 1.30 11.17
C GLY A 212 -5.23 0.68 9.77
N ASP A 213 -6.00 -0.39 9.72
CA ASP A 213 -6.29 -1.13 8.51
C ASP A 213 -7.56 -0.59 7.84
N ARG A 214 -7.51 -0.38 6.53
CA ARG A 214 -8.64 0.10 5.73
C ARG A 214 -8.98 -0.94 4.67
N PRO A 215 -10.19 -1.50 4.68
CA PRO A 215 -10.59 -2.47 3.66
C PRO A 215 -10.67 -1.78 2.29
N LEU A 216 -9.86 -2.26 1.32
CA LEU A 216 -9.80 -1.64 0.00
C LEU A 216 -10.83 -2.21 -0.97
N PHE A 217 -10.88 -3.53 -1.11
CA PHE A 217 -11.73 -4.23 -2.08
C PHE A 217 -12.89 -4.99 -1.45
N TYR A 218 -12.69 -5.56 -0.27
CA TYR A 218 -13.70 -6.35 0.45
C TYR A 218 -13.47 -6.23 1.95
N GLY A 219 -14.53 -6.01 2.71
CA GLY A 219 -14.46 -5.89 4.16
C GLY A 219 -15.72 -5.32 4.78
N GLN A 220 -15.64 -4.96 6.05
CA GLN A 220 -16.74 -4.47 6.85
C GLN A 220 -17.27 -3.12 6.38
N ALA A 221 -18.57 -2.88 6.63
CA ALA A 221 -19.15 -1.55 6.67
C ALA A 221 -19.16 -1.01 8.11
N TYR A 222 -19.47 0.27 8.29
CA TYR A 222 -19.48 0.93 9.61
C TYR A 222 -20.48 0.32 10.60
N THR A 223 -21.51 -0.36 10.12
CA THR A 223 -22.51 -1.05 10.93
C THR A 223 -22.23 -2.54 11.13
N SER A 224 -21.21 -3.09 10.48
CA SER A 224 -20.88 -4.52 10.55
C SER A 224 -20.55 -4.95 11.97
N GLN A 225 -21.08 -6.11 12.35
CA GLN A 225 -20.84 -6.70 13.65
C GLN A 225 -19.70 -7.72 13.59
N VAL A 226 -18.92 -7.80 14.67
CA VAL A 226 -17.88 -8.81 14.81
C VAL A 226 -18.52 -10.19 14.89
N LYS A 227 -18.03 -11.14 14.10
CA LYS A 227 -18.51 -12.52 14.14
C LYS A 227 -18.22 -13.14 15.50
N LEU A 228 -19.23 -13.71 16.11
CA LEU A 228 -19.17 -14.34 17.40
C LEU A 228 -19.24 -15.84 17.28
N LYS A 229 -18.60 -16.55 18.21
CA LYS A 229 -18.65 -18.00 18.35
C LYS A 229 -18.92 -18.37 19.80
N THR A 230 -19.82 -19.31 20.03
CA THR A 230 -20.07 -19.86 21.35
C THR A 230 -18.99 -20.87 21.71
N GLU A 231 -18.28 -20.63 22.80
CA GLU A 231 -17.32 -21.55 23.39
C GLU A 231 -17.73 -21.87 24.83
N GLY A 232 -18.36 -23.03 25.03
CA GLY A 232 -19.00 -23.38 26.31
C GLY A 232 -20.14 -22.42 26.63
N ASN A 233 -20.07 -21.73 27.77
CA ASN A 233 -21.08 -20.76 28.22
C ASN A 233 -20.74 -19.30 27.85
N TYR A 234 -19.67 -19.07 27.08
CA TYR A 234 -19.21 -17.72 26.73
C TYR A 234 -19.32 -17.47 25.23
N CYS A 235 -19.68 -16.26 24.88
CA CYS A 235 -19.69 -15.74 23.54
C CYS A 235 -18.40 -14.96 23.28
N ARG A 236 -17.57 -15.45 22.36
CA ARG A 236 -16.28 -14.84 22.06
C ARG A 236 -16.20 -14.34 20.61
N PRO A 237 -15.51 -13.21 20.37
CA PRO A 237 -15.26 -12.75 19.02
C PRO A 237 -14.34 -13.73 18.28
N VAL A 238 -14.66 -13.98 17.01
CA VAL A 238 -13.77 -14.73 16.12
C VAL A 238 -12.66 -13.80 15.65
N MET A 239 -11.42 -14.24 15.90
CA MET A 239 -10.23 -13.51 15.47
C MET A 239 -9.46 -14.33 14.46
N GLN A 240 -9.02 -13.68 13.39
CA GLN A 240 -8.07 -14.25 12.44
C GLN A 240 -6.66 -13.96 12.96
N GLY A 241 -5.87 -15.01 13.19
CA GLY A 241 -4.50 -14.89 13.66
C GLY A 241 -3.64 -14.07 12.67
N GLY A 242 -2.92 -13.11 13.20
CA GLY A 242 -2.10 -12.18 12.45
C GLY A 242 -0.60 -12.44 12.57
N ALA A 243 0.21 -11.62 11.90
CA ALA A 243 1.65 -11.69 11.97
C ALA A 243 2.16 -11.36 13.40
N PRO A 244 3.21 -12.04 13.88
CA PRO A 244 3.83 -11.74 15.17
C PRO A 244 4.48 -10.35 15.17
N VAL A 245 4.31 -9.63 16.27
CA VAL A 245 4.98 -8.34 16.53
C VAL A 245 6.17 -8.61 17.44
N TYR A 246 7.36 -8.36 16.91
CA TYR A 246 8.60 -8.55 17.65
C TYR A 246 9.04 -7.27 18.35
N SER A 247 9.61 -7.41 19.55
CA SER A 247 10.27 -6.34 20.28
C SER A 247 11.61 -6.83 20.81
N ARG A 248 12.54 -5.89 20.99
CA ARG A 248 13.82 -6.15 21.64
C ARG A 248 13.62 -6.45 23.11
N LYS A 249 14.29 -7.49 23.61
CA LYS A 249 14.29 -7.78 25.04
C LYS A 249 15.29 -6.85 25.73
N GLU A 250 14.86 -6.14 26.77
CA GLU A 250 15.76 -5.39 27.63
C GLU A 250 16.67 -6.34 28.42
N LYS A 251 17.96 -6.02 28.46
CA LYS A 251 18.95 -6.83 29.17
C LYS A 251 18.87 -6.57 30.67
N ALA A 252 18.69 -7.62 31.44
CA ALA A 252 18.81 -7.55 32.91
C ALA A 252 20.28 -7.42 33.37
N SER A 253 21.24 -7.89 32.55
CA SER A 253 22.69 -7.82 32.81
C SER A 253 23.46 -7.52 31.52
N LYS A 254 24.64 -6.87 31.65
CA LYS A 254 25.56 -6.59 30.52
C LYS A 254 26.02 -7.84 29.75
N ASN A 255 26.00 -9.01 30.41
CA ASN A 255 26.44 -10.27 29.80
C ASN A 255 25.29 -11.04 29.13
N GLU A 256 24.06 -10.55 29.22
CA GLU A 256 22.92 -11.17 28.55
C GLU A 256 22.98 -10.92 27.04
N LYS A 257 22.71 -11.99 26.25
CA LYS A 257 22.68 -11.91 24.78
C LYS A 257 21.46 -11.12 24.33
N ASP A 258 21.61 -10.45 23.20
CA ASP A 258 20.51 -9.81 22.52
C ASP A 258 19.47 -10.85 22.08
N SER A 259 18.20 -10.52 22.19
CA SER A 259 17.11 -11.38 21.73
C SER A 259 15.85 -10.59 21.43
N TYR A 260 15.07 -11.07 20.48
CA TYR A 260 13.71 -10.60 20.19
C TYR A 260 12.70 -11.54 20.81
N PHE A 261 11.60 -11.02 21.28
CA PHE A 261 10.45 -11.79 21.74
C PHE A 261 9.17 -11.31 21.05
N VAL A 262 8.16 -12.18 21.00
CA VAL A 262 6.85 -11.82 20.45
C VAL A 262 6.04 -11.16 21.55
N VAL A 263 5.66 -9.90 21.35
CA VAL A 263 4.82 -9.14 22.31
C VAL A 263 3.36 -9.49 22.12
N THR A 264 2.93 -9.52 20.85
CA THR A 264 1.54 -9.76 20.47
C THR A 264 1.48 -10.22 19.02
N HIS A 265 0.29 -10.52 18.53
CA HIS A 265 0.02 -10.78 17.12
C HIS A 265 -0.90 -9.69 16.58
N LYS A 266 -0.77 -9.38 15.28
CA LYS A 266 -1.66 -8.44 14.56
C LYS A 266 -2.99 -9.14 14.23
N ASP A 267 -3.68 -9.65 15.25
CA ASP A 267 -4.94 -10.34 15.09
C ASP A 267 -6.03 -9.37 14.63
N LYS A 268 -6.90 -9.83 13.74
CA LYS A 268 -8.00 -9.04 13.19
C LYS A 268 -9.32 -9.70 13.55
N TYR A 269 -10.29 -8.88 13.89
CA TYR A 269 -11.67 -9.38 14.04
C TYR A 269 -12.23 -9.83 12.70
N GLU A 270 -12.88 -10.98 12.72
CA GLU A 270 -13.69 -11.42 11.58
C GLU A 270 -15.07 -10.78 11.70
N TYR A 271 -15.54 -10.12 10.62
CA TYR A 271 -16.85 -9.49 10.60
C TYR A 271 -17.88 -10.41 9.98
N ALA A 272 -19.10 -10.43 10.54
CA ALA A 272 -20.19 -11.26 10.05
C ALA A 272 -20.73 -10.75 8.72
N GLN A 273 -20.80 -9.42 8.56
CA GLN A 273 -21.25 -8.79 7.34
C GLN A 273 -20.08 -8.08 6.66
N ASN A 274 -19.88 -8.36 5.38
CA ASN A 274 -18.88 -7.70 4.56
C ASN A 274 -19.50 -7.23 3.25
N MET A 275 -18.93 -6.20 2.66
CA MET A 275 -19.33 -5.66 1.38
C MET A 275 -18.16 -5.50 0.42
N PHE A 276 -18.46 -5.41 -0.88
CA PHE A 276 -17.46 -5.13 -1.88
C PHE A 276 -17.13 -3.63 -1.92
N PHE A 277 -15.85 -3.29 -2.01
CA PHE A 277 -15.36 -1.91 -2.10
C PHE A 277 -15.94 -0.99 -1.00
N PRO A 278 -15.78 -1.32 0.30
CA PRO A 278 -16.38 -0.55 1.37
C PRO A 278 -15.73 0.83 1.48
N ARG A 279 -16.56 1.87 1.39
CA ARG A 279 -16.11 3.26 1.54
C ARG A 279 -16.61 3.86 2.86
N MET A 280 -17.77 3.41 3.33
CA MET A 280 -18.30 3.69 4.66
C MET A 280 -17.97 2.50 5.58
N TYR A 281 -16.70 2.38 6.02
CA TYR A 281 -16.21 1.19 6.74
C TYR A 281 -15.94 1.41 8.23
N ASP A 282 -15.75 2.67 8.65
CA ASP A 282 -15.28 2.99 10.00
C ASP A 282 -16.46 3.32 10.93
N ALA A 283 -16.66 2.48 11.94
CA ALA A 283 -17.75 2.67 12.91
C ALA A 283 -17.63 3.99 13.70
N ASN A 284 -16.43 4.55 13.87
CA ASN A 284 -16.23 5.82 14.56
C ASN A 284 -16.76 7.01 13.76
N HIS A 285 -16.94 6.86 12.46
CA HIS A 285 -17.46 7.88 11.53
C HIS A 285 -18.91 7.63 11.10
N ALA A 286 -19.66 6.80 11.83
CA ALA A 286 -21.06 6.46 11.50
C ALA A 286 -21.93 7.71 11.33
N GLN A 287 -21.83 8.64 12.27
CA GLN A 287 -22.63 9.88 12.26
C GLN A 287 -22.24 10.79 11.08
N ASP A 288 -20.95 10.85 10.73
CA ASP A 288 -20.47 11.63 9.60
C ASP A 288 -21.00 11.07 8.27
N TYR A 289 -21.03 9.74 8.12
CA TYR A 289 -21.60 9.10 6.94
C TYR A 289 -23.10 9.37 6.79
N GLU A 290 -23.86 9.24 7.88
CA GLU A 290 -25.31 9.49 7.88
C GLU A 290 -25.63 10.96 7.60
N SER A 291 -24.89 11.88 8.21
CA SER A 291 -25.04 13.32 7.98
C SER A 291 -24.72 13.69 6.52
N TRP A 292 -23.62 13.19 5.96
CA TRP A 292 -23.24 13.46 4.58
C TRP A 292 -24.23 12.92 3.56
N MET A 293 -24.78 11.74 3.83
CA MET A 293 -25.74 11.07 2.94
C MET A 293 -27.18 11.60 3.06
N GLY A 294 -27.47 12.39 4.10
CA GLY A 294 -28.85 12.79 4.44
C GLY A 294 -29.69 11.62 4.97
N GLY A 295 -29.02 10.71 5.67
CA GLY A 295 -29.55 9.43 6.15
C GLY A 295 -29.19 8.26 5.23
N VAL A 296 -28.98 7.09 5.82
CA VAL A 296 -28.72 5.83 5.12
C VAL A 296 -29.93 4.92 5.30
N SER A 297 -30.62 4.58 4.21
CA SER A 297 -31.78 3.68 4.26
C SER A 297 -31.38 2.25 4.57
N GLY A 298 -30.31 1.77 3.91
CA GLY A 298 -29.73 0.46 4.14
C GLY A 298 -30.65 -0.72 3.85
N SER A 299 -30.17 -1.90 4.21
CA SER A 299 -30.95 -3.15 4.23
C SER A 299 -30.73 -3.88 5.56
N GLU A 300 -31.77 -4.47 6.09
CA GLU A 300 -31.69 -5.27 7.30
C GLU A 300 -31.11 -6.65 6.96
N VAL A 301 -30.03 -7.04 7.66
CA VAL A 301 -29.33 -8.31 7.48
C VAL A 301 -29.33 -9.05 8.83
N PRO A 302 -29.68 -10.35 8.86
CA PRO A 302 -29.66 -11.12 10.10
C PRO A 302 -28.22 -11.28 10.62
N TYR A 303 -28.08 -11.19 11.93
CA TYR A 303 -26.84 -11.41 12.65
C TYR A 303 -27.11 -12.32 13.85
N ASP A 304 -26.36 -13.43 13.92
CA ASP A 304 -26.42 -14.35 15.04
C ASP A 304 -25.47 -13.86 16.17
N ARG A 305 -26.07 -13.41 17.25
CA ARG A 305 -25.36 -13.04 18.47
C ARG A 305 -25.39 -14.22 19.44
N CYS A 306 -24.63 -15.28 19.12
CA CYS A 306 -24.56 -16.51 19.94
C CYS A 306 -25.92 -17.15 20.28
N GLY A 307 -26.76 -17.33 19.26
CA GLY A 307 -28.09 -17.92 19.38
C GLY A 307 -29.26 -16.93 19.48
N GLU A 308 -28.97 -15.64 19.58
CA GLU A 308 -29.93 -14.57 19.44
C GLU A 308 -29.81 -13.92 18.06
N ASN A 309 -30.82 -14.10 17.22
CA ASN A 309 -30.85 -13.49 15.90
C ASN A 309 -31.37 -12.05 15.99
N ILE A 310 -30.48 -11.09 15.73
CA ILE A 310 -30.83 -9.67 15.65
C ILE A 310 -30.72 -9.18 14.20
N MET A 311 -31.49 -8.17 13.86
CA MET A 311 -31.40 -7.51 12.54
C MET A 311 -30.43 -6.32 12.64
N VAL A 312 -29.45 -6.28 11.75
CA VAL A 312 -28.48 -5.18 11.66
C VAL A 312 -28.69 -4.45 10.35
N LYS A 313 -28.80 -3.13 10.45
CA LYS A 313 -28.98 -2.27 9.28
C LYS A 313 -27.63 -2.05 8.58
N MET A 314 -27.50 -2.59 7.39
CA MET A 314 -26.29 -2.47 6.55
C MET A 314 -26.51 -1.44 5.44
N PRO A 315 -25.54 -0.54 5.14
CA PRO A 315 -25.64 0.31 3.98
C PRO A 315 -25.69 -0.53 2.70
N SER A 316 -26.52 -0.12 1.75
CA SER A 316 -26.57 -0.77 0.45
C SER A 316 -25.34 -0.48 -0.38
N GLN A 317 -25.04 -1.34 -1.37
CA GLN A 317 -23.91 -1.11 -2.28
C GLN A 317 -24.06 0.19 -3.08
N LEU A 318 -25.29 0.59 -3.42
CA LEU A 318 -25.56 1.85 -4.11
C LEU A 318 -25.28 3.07 -3.24
N GLU A 319 -25.66 3.05 -1.97
CA GLU A 319 -25.35 4.12 -1.02
C GLU A 319 -23.82 4.25 -0.81
N ASN A 320 -23.14 3.12 -0.70
CA ASN A 320 -21.68 3.09 -0.60
C ASN A 320 -20.99 3.71 -1.83
N ILE A 321 -21.47 3.40 -3.05
CA ILE A 321 -20.95 4.00 -4.29
C ILE A 321 -21.35 5.49 -4.36
N LYS A 322 -22.56 5.87 -3.95
CA LYS A 322 -22.98 7.28 -3.88
C LYS A 322 -22.07 8.08 -2.95
N PHE A 323 -21.74 7.53 -1.77
CA PHE A 323 -20.79 8.15 -0.86
C PHE A 323 -19.39 8.29 -1.50
N PHE A 324 -18.89 7.25 -2.17
CA PHE A 324 -17.61 7.32 -2.89
C PHE A 324 -17.60 8.45 -3.91
N LEU A 325 -18.65 8.56 -4.73
CA LEU A 325 -18.69 9.59 -5.78
C LEU A 325 -18.91 11.00 -5.21
N SER A 326 -19.82 11.16 -4.24
CA SER A 326 -20.14 12.48 -3.69
C SER A 326 -19.07 13.00 -2.74
N TYR A 327 -18.57 12.15 -1.83
CA TYR A 327 -17.59 12.57 -0.84
C TYR A 327 -16.15 12.43 -1.35
N GLN A 328 -15.73 11.22 -1.73
CA GLN A 328 -14.33 11.00 -2.06
C GLN A 328 -13.93 11.57 -3.43
N CYS A 329 -14.74 11.34 -4.47
CA CYS A 329 -14.43 11.85 -5.80
C CYS A 329 -14.75 13.34 -5.94
N ASN A 330 -15.95 13.78 -5.54
CA ASN A 330 -16.35 15.16 -5.75
C ASN A 330 -15.81 16.10 -4.66
N PHE A 331 -16.12 15.87 -3.38
CA PHE A 331 -15.75 16.79 -2.32
C PHE A 331 -14.25 16.73 -1.99
N MET A 332 -13.67 15.54 -1.78
CA MET A 332 -12.27 15.44 -1.40
C MET A 332 -11.31 15.67 -2.57
N TYR A 333 -11.55 15.03 -3.72
CA TYR A 333 -10.62 15.10 -4.85
C TYR A 333 -10.95 16.27 -5.79
N TRP A 334 -12.15 16.27 -6.40
CA TRP A 334 -12.49 17.24 -7.44
C TRP A 334 -12.53 18.68 -6.92
N ARG A 335 -13.15 18.91 -5.75
CA ARG A 335 -13.15 20.22 -5.11
C ARG A 335 -11.74 20.72 -4.88
N TYR A 336 -10.85 19.91 -4.31
CA TYR A 336 -9.47 20.30 -4.03
C TYR A 336 -8.66 20.51 -5.30
N PHE A 337 -8.85 19.69 -6.33
CA PHE A 337 -8.23 19.88 -7.64
C PHE A 337 -8.64 21.21 -8.24
N MET A 338 -9.94 21.48 -8.36
CA MET A 338 -10.44 22.74 -8.92
C MET A 338 -10.08 23.95 -8.06
N TRP A 339 -10.02 23.81 -6.74
CA TRP A 339 -9.57 24.85 -5.84
C TRP A 339 -8.13 25.30 -6.12
N ASN A 340 -7.25 24.41 -6.61
CA ASN A 340 -5.88 24.74 -7.00
C ASN A 340 -5.76 25.28 -8.44
N PHE A 341 -6.67 24.92 -9.34
CA PHE A 341 -6.52 25.20 -10.77
C PHE A 341 -7.57 26.17 -11.33
N ALA A 342 -8.76 26.24 -10.76
CA ALA A 342 -9.80 27.16 -11.22
C ALA A 342 -9.83 28.45 -10.41
N GLY A 343 -9.84 28.36 -9.09
CA GLY A 343 -9.86 29.47 -8.15
C GLY A 343 -10.39 29.05 -6.78
N ARG A 344 -10.25 29.94 -5.81
CA ARG A 344 -10.54 29.71 -4.39
C ARG A 344 -11.58 30.70 -3.89
N GLN A 345 -12.67 30.19 -3.33
CA GLN A 345 -13.69 31.01 -2.68
C GLN A 345 -13.11 31.76 -1.46
N ASN A 346 -12.48 31.03 -0.55
CA ASN A 346 -11.75 31.54 0.61
C ASN A 346 -10.78 30.45 1.13
N GLY A 347 -9.97 30.79 2.11
CA GLY A 347 -9.00 29.89 2.74
C GLY A 347 -9.55 29.08 3.93
N ILE A 348 -10.83 29.20 4.24
CA ILE A 348 -11.45 28.53 5.37
C ILE A 348 -11.77 27.09 4.98
N GLN A 349 -11.47 26.15 5.87
CA GLN A 349 -11.76 24.75 5.63
C GLN A 349 -13.27 24.50 5.63
N GLY A 350 -13.81 23.99 4.51
CA GLY A 350 -15.20 23.64 4.38
C GLY A 350 -15.47 22.15 4.65
N HIS A 351 -16.67 21.86 5.11
CA HIS A 351 -17.18 20.51 5.37
C HIS A 351 -18.31 20.11 4.42
N GLY A 352 -18.53 20.84 3.34
CA GLY A 352 -19.56 20.59 2.33
C GLY A 352 -20.57 21.73 2.20
N GLU A 353 -20.51 22.72 3.07
CA GLU A 353 -21.32 23.94 3.02
C GLU A 353 -20.93 24.84 1.83
N LEU A 354 -21.83 25.78 1.47
CA LEU A 354 -21.67 26.63 0.29
C LEU A 354 -20.71 27.80 0.50
N GLU A 355 -20.42 28.18 1.76
CA GLU A 355 -19.73 29.41 2.12
C GLU A 355 -18.24 29.22 2.36
N HIS A 356 -17.77 27.99 2.61
CA HIS A 356 -16.39 27.74 3.03
C HIS A 356 -15.62 26.83 2.07
N GLY A 357 -14.43 27.28 1.69
CA GLY A 357 -13.39 26.46 1.07
C GLY A 357 -13.77 25.81 -0.26
N ASN A 358 -14.75 26.38 -0.99
CA ASN A 358 -15.13 25.87 -2.29
C ASN A 358 -14.20 26.38 -3.40
N TRP A 359 -14.21 25.70 -4.53
CA TRP A 359 -13.59 26.21 -5.72
C TRP A 359 -14.54 27.15 -6.46
N ILE A 360 -13.99 28.13 -7.15
CA ILE A 360 -14.73 29.09 -7.99
C ILE A 360 -14.04 29.20 -9.35
N THR A 361 -14.79 29.55 -10.37
CA THR A 361 -14.25 29.80 -11.72
C THR A 361 -13.94 31.26 -11.95
N GLY A 362 -14.52 32.18 -11.17
CA GLY A 362 -14.55 33.61 -11.40
C GLY A 362 -15.60 34.05 -12.42
N ILE A 363 -16.35 33.10 -12.97
CA ILE A 363 -17.45 33.36 -13.90
C ILE A 363 -18.77 33.28 -13.13
N SER A 364 -19.38 34.42 -12.85
CA SER A 364 -20.56 34.53 -11.97
C SER A 364 -21.70 33.61 -12.36
N PHE A 365 -21.94 33.39 -13.66
CA PHE A 365 -22.98 32.46 -14.13
C PHE A 365 -22.75 31.03 -13.65
N ILE A 366 -21.52 30.57 -13.65
CA ILE A 366 -21.16 29.20 -13.23
C ILE A 366 -21.15 29.11 -11.70
N ASP A 367 -20.50 30.08 -11.06
CA ASP A 367 -20.32 30.06 -9.61
C ASP A 367 -21.63 30.26 -8.86
N ASN A 368 -22.48 31.20 -9.32
CA ASN A 368 -23.79 31.45 -8.70
C ASN A 368 -24.76 30.26 -8.86
N ALA A 369 -24.69 29.52 -9.96
CA ALA A 369 -25.49 28.30 -10.14
C ALA A 369 -25.11 27.18 -9.14
N ARG A 370 -23.87 27.17 -8.66
CA ARG A 370 -23.35 26.14 -7.74
C ARG A 370 -23.41 26.55 -6.27
N LEU A 371 -23.05 27.78 -5.98
CA LEU A 371 -22.77 28.24 -4.62
C LEU A 371 -23.70 29.38 -4.19
N GLY A 372 -24.61 29.83 -5.07
CA GLY A 372 -25.38 31.07 -4.86
C GLY A 372 -24.54 32.31 -5.18
N ASP A 373 -25.17 33.50 -5.06
CA ASP A 373 -24.52 34.75 -5.40
C ASP A 373 -23.35 35.06 -4.44
N GLN A 374 -22.15 34.95 -4.95
CA GLN A 374 -20.90 35.18 -4.20
C GLN A 374 -20.73 36.63 -3.74
N ASN A 375 -21.50 37.57 -4.30
CA ASN A 375 -21.49 38.94 -3.86
C ASN A 375 -22.23 39.19 -2.55
N ASN A 376 -23.14 38.28 -2.20
CA ASN A 376 -23.95 38.32 -0.96
C ASN A 376 -23.26 37.66 0.23
N LEU A 377 -22.03 37.18 0.08
CA LEU A 377 -21.27 36.65 1.21
C LEU A 377 -20.91 37.80 2.18
N PRO A 378 -20.81 37.50 3.51
CA PRO A 378 -20.27 38.44 4.48
C PRO A 378 -18.89 38.91 4.08
N ASP A 379 -18.59 40.18 4.41
CA ASP A 379 -17.33 40.83 4.01
C ASP A 379 -16.09 40.06 4.47
N GLU A 380 -16.14 39.42 5.61
CA GLU A 380 -15.05 38.57 6.14
C GLU A 380 -14.74 37.37 5.25
N LEU A 381 -15.75 36.76 4.63
CA LEU A 381 -15.60 35.63 3.73
C LEU A 381 -15.25 36.07 2.30
N LYS A 382 -15.85 37.17 1.85
CA LYS A 382 -15.63 37.74 0.51
C LYS A 382 -14.24 38.29 0.35
N ASN A 383 -13.70 38.95 1.39
CA ASN A 383 -12.39 39.62 1.39
C ASN A 383 -11.32 38.76 2.07
N ASP A 384 -11.57 37.43 2.24
CA ASP A 384 -10.59 36.52 2.80
C ASP A 384 -9.31 36.46 1.97
N LYS A 385 -8.14 36.39 2.65
CA LYS A 385 -6.82 36.37 2.00
C LYS A 385 -6.60 35.16 1.09
N GLY A 386 -7.37 34.11 1.28
CA GLY A 386 -7.35 32.90 0.45
C GLY A 386 -8.19 33.02 -0.81
N HIS A 387 -9.03 34.09 -0.94
CA HIS A 387 -9.80 34.33 -2.16
C HIS A 387 -8.88 34.58 -3.36
N ASN A 388 -9.05 33.78 -4.41
CA ASN A 388 -8.29 33.97 -5.65
C ASN A 388 -9.03 33.36 -6.84
N VAL A 389 -8.89 34.00 -8.00
CA VAL A 389 -9.56 33.56 -9.23
C VAL A 389 -8.51 33.37 -10.32
N PHE A 390 -8.43 32.13 -10.81
CA PHE A 390 -7.48 31.77 -11.87
C PHE A 390 -8.14 31.66 -13.25
N TYR A 391 -9.46 31.77 -13.35
CA TYR A 391 -10.25 31.60 -14.57
C TYR A 391 -9.96 30.30 -15.32
N CYS A 392 -9.60 29.24 -14.59
CA CYS A 392 -9.15 27.95 -15.13
C CYS A 392 -7.91 28.00 -16.04
N LEU A 393 -7.19 29.12 -16.11
CA LEU A 393 -6.01 29.28 -16.94
C LEU A 393 -4.92 28.24 -16.72
N PRO A 394 -4.63 27.77 -15.49
CA PRO A 394 -3.67 26.70 -15.27
C PRO A 394 -4.06 25.34 -15.87
N LEU A 395 -5.31 25.17 -16.32
CA LEU A 395 -5.79 23.93 -16.98
C LEU A 395 -5.66 24.00 -18.52
N LEU A 396 -5.43 25.19 -19.08
CA LEU A 396 -5.24 25.41 -20.51
C LEU A 396 -3.78 25.31 -20.92
#